data_80b7675f30eb329d7158ca9448c8f527
#
_entry.id   80b7675f30eb329d7158ca9448c8f527
#
_cell.length_a   1.000
_cell.length_b   1.000
_cell.length_c   1.000
_cell.angle_alpha   90.00
_cell.angle_beta   90.00
_cell.angle_gamma   90.00
#
_symmetry.space_group_name_H-M   'P 1'
#
loop_
_entity.id
_entity.type
_entity.pdbx_description
1 polymer ?
#
loop_
_entity_poly.entity_id
_entity_poly.type
_entity_poly.pdbx_seq_one_letter_code
_entity_poly.pdbx_strand_id
1 'polypeptide(L)'
;GPSEKVGILAGDRIVAVNDTAIAGVKMSTEDIMSRLRGPKDSKVNLTIVRRGIKDPLHFKVVRDKIPIYSLDASYMIQPKTGYIRINRFGATTAEEFNKSLKELQKKGMKDLILDLQGNGGGYLNAAIDLANEFLEQKELIVYTEGRNSQRSEFFAKGTGDFKKGKLIVLVDEFSASASEIVTGAIQDWDRGVVVGRRSFGKGLVQRPIDLPDGSMIRLTVARYYTPAGRCIQKPYKAGEKESEDGSFTSYNQDLIHRYNNGEMTSADSIHFPDSLKCLTKKLKRVVYAGGGIMPDYFVPVDTTQYTVYHQNIAAKGVILKTTMKFIENNRKSLLAKYNKFETYEKDFTISEDILKEMREMADKEKITFDEKQYQQSLPLIKAQLKALIARDLWDMTEYFRVSNQSNPSVQRALEILSSTEYENILKSGKRL
;
A
#
# COMPACT_ATOMS: atom_id res chain seq x y z
N GLY A 1 -7.97 16.55 9.17
CA GLY A 1 -8.43 17.42 8.06
C GLY A 1 -9.44 18.48 8.50
N PRO A 2 -9.93 19.38 7.59
CA PRO A 2 -10.91 20.45 7.93
C PRO A 2 -12.20 19.94 8.59
N SER A 3 -12.75 18.84 8.10
CA SER A 3 -13.97 18.23 8.65
C SER A 3 -13.76 17.68 10.07
N GLU A 4 -12.64 17.07 10.33
CA GLU A 4 -12.26 16.55 11.64
C GLU A 4 -12.13 17.66 12.69
N LYS A 5 -11.51 18.79 12.30
CA LYS A 5 -11.33 19.97 13.19
C LYS A 5 -12.64 20.52 13.74
N VAL A 6 -13.75 20.35 13.01
CA VAL A 6 -15.09 20.79 13.45
C VAL A 6 -15.89 19.67 14.10
N GLY A 7 -15.32 18.46 14.28
CA GLY A 7 -15.96 17.34 14.97
C GLY A 7 -16.85 16.44 14.11
N ILE A 8 -16.67 16.46 12.79
CA ILE A 8 -17.26 15.45 11.90
C ILE A 8 -16.52 14.14 12.07
N LEU A 9 -17.26 13.06 12.24
CA LEU A 9 -16.74 11.73 12.54
C LEU A 9 -16.87 10.78 11.34
N ALA A 10 -16.06 9.72 11.33
CA ALA A 10 -16.25 8.61 10.40
C ALA A 10 -17.62 7.95 10.64
N GLY A 11 -18.39 7.69 9.58
CA GLY A 11 -19.77 7.19 9.64
C GLY A 11 -20.85 8.27 9.57
N ASP A 12 -20.51 9.55 9.76
CA ASP A 12 -21.44 10.66 9.55
C ASP A 12 -21.91 10.71 8.08
N ARG A 13 -23.18 11.00 7.87
CA ARG A 13 -23.80 11.11 6.55
C ARG A 13 -24.13 12.55 6.22
N ILE A 14 -23.46 13.10 5.21
CA ILE A 14 -23.75 14.44 4.71
C ILE A 14 -25.07 14.39 3.93
N VAL A 15 -26.08 15.13 4.35
CA VAL A 15 -27.41 15.14 3.73
C VAL A 15 -27.69 16.43 2.97
N ALA A 16 -27.02 17.54 3.33
CA ALA A 16 -27.09 18.78 2.58
C ALA A 16 -25.77 19.56 2.61
N VAL A 17 -25.53 20.35 1.56
CA VAL A 17 -24.40 21.28 1.40
C VAL A 17 -24.93 22.66 1.06
N ASN A 18 -24.64 23.72 1.88
CA ASN A 18 -25.15 25.05 1.73
C ASN A 18 -26.68 25.08 1.48
N ASP A 19 -27.43 24.38 2.33
CA ASP A 19 -28.89 24.24 2.26
C ASP A 19 -29.45 23.50 1.03
N THR A 20 -28.60 22.98 0.19
CA THR A 20 -29.00 22.11 -0.94
C THR A 20 -28.95 20.64 -0.51
N ALA A 21 -30.09 19.96 -0.54
CA ALA A 21 -30.15 18.52 -0.29
C ALA A 21 -29.31 17.74 -1.32
N ILE A 22 -28.46 16.80 -0.85
CA ILE A 22 -27.64 15.94 -1.69
C ILE A 22 -27.96 14.45 -1.48
N ALA A 23 -28.66 14.11 -0.43
CA ALA A 23 -29.13 12.76 -0.13
C ALA A 23 -30.63 12.61 -0.45
N GLY A 24 -31.03 11.44 -0.96
CA GLY A 24 -32.41 11.16 -1.35
C GLY A 24 -32.86 11.86 -2.64
N VAL A 25 -31.94 12.48 -3.36
CA VAL A 25 -32.17 13.18 -4.64
C VAL A 25 -31.31 12.58 -5.74
N LYS A 26 -31.73 12.73 -7.01
CA LYS A 26 -30.92 12.34 -8.17
C LYS A 26 -29.81 13.38 -8.39
N MET A 27 -28.67 13.19 -7.74
CA MET A 27 -27.48 14.04 -7.90
C MET A 27 -26.27 13.16 -8.19
N SER A 28 -25.46 13.55 -9.17
CA SER A 28 -24.23 12.81 -9.50
C SER A 28 -23.17 12.97 -8.42
N THR A 29 -22.26 12.02 -8.33
CA THR A 29 -21.10 12.12 -7.41
C THR A 29 -20.25 13.35 -7.73
N GLU A 30 -20.13 13.71 -9.01
CA GLU A 30 -19.40 14.90 -9.46
C GLU A 30 -20.04 16.19 -8.96
N ASP A 31 -21.37 16.29 -9.06
CA ASP A 31 -22.12 17.46 -8.56
C ASP A 31 -21.99 17.59 -7.03
N ILE A 32 -22.03 16.48 -6.30
CA ILE A 32 -21.81 16.47 -4.86
C ILE A 32 -20.40 16.94 -4.55
N MET A 33 -19.39 16.41 -5.24
CA MET A 33 -17.99 16.78 -5.04
C MET A 33 -17.71 18.23 -5.38
N SER A 34 -18.31 18.78 -6.44
CA SER A 34 -18.15 20.19 -6.84
C SER A 34 -18.69 21.17 -5.77
N ARG A 35 -19.76 20.78 -5.07
CA ARG A 35 -20.34 21.57 -3.97
C ARG A 35 -19.50 21.50 -2.69
N LEU A 36 -18.91 20.34 -2.41
CA LEU A 36 -18.03 20.14 -1.25
C LEU A 36 -16.66 20.81 -1.43
N ARG A 37 -16.10 20.73 -2.63
CA ARG A 37 -14.82 21.38 -2.97
C ARG A 37 -15.00 22.88 -3.19
N GLY A 38 -13.89 23.61 -3.09
CA GLY A 38 -13.85 25.04 -3.36
C GLY A 38 -12.51 25.65 -2.99
N PRO A 39 -12.33 26.95 -3.21
CA PRO A 39 -11.10 27.65 -2.87
C PRO A 39 -10.71 27.47 -1.40
N LYS A 40 -9.40 27.44 -1.13
CA LYS A 40 -8.90 27.47 0.24
C LYS A 40 -9.47 28.67 1.00
N ASP A 41 -9.70 28.51 2.30
CA ASP A 41 -10.26 29.50 3.23
C ASP A 41 -11.73 29.85 2.98
N SER A 42 -12.35 29.36 1.89
CA SER A 42 -13.81 29.50 1.70
C SER A 42 -14.58 28.60 2.68
N LYS A 43 -15.78 28.99 3.00
CA LYS A 43 -16.64 28.30 3.97
C LYS A 43 -17.69 27.46 3.25
N VAL A 44 -17.99 26.28 3.83
CA VAL A 44 -19.12 25.45 3.42
C VAL A 44 -19.91 25.02 4.65
N ASN A 45 -21.24 25.12 4.57
CA ASN A 45 -22.11 24.61 5.61
C ASN A 45 -22.56 23.20 5.26
N LEU A 46 -22.41 22.27 6.21
CA LEU A 46 -22.79 20.87 6.03
C LEU A 46 -23.90 20.54 7.02
N THR A 47 -24.95 19.91 6.52
CA THR A 47 -25.96 19.26 7.35
C THR A 47 -25.68 17.76 7.35
N ILE A 48 -25.55 17.21 8.55
CA ILE A 48 -25.11 15.83 8.77
C ILE A 48 -26.12 15.10 9.64
N VAL A 49 -26.41 13.87 9.25
CA VAL A 49 -27.13 12.90 10.07
C VAL A 49 -26.13 11.97 10.72
N ARG A 50 -26.12 11.97 12.05
CA ARG A 50 -25.30 11.06 12.87
C ARG A 50 -26.21 10.07 13.58
N ARG A 51 -25.91 8.80 13.47
CA ARG A 51 -26.69 7.75 14.12
C ARG A 51 -26.69 7.95 15.64
N GLY A 52 -27.86 7.72 16.26
CA GLY A 52 -28.03 7.94 17.71
C GLY A 52 -28.25 9.40 18.11
N ILE A 53 -28.28 10.32 17.16
CA ILE A 53 -28.69 11.72 17.37
C ILE A 53 -29.94 11.97 16.51
N LYS A 54 -31.02 12.44 17.15
CA LYS A 54 -32.34 12.63 16.50
C LYS A 54 -32.33 13.77 15.48
N ASP A 55 -31.70 14.87 15.85
CA ASP A 55 -31.71 16.08 15.06
C ASP A 55 -30.46 16.15 14.16
N PRO A 56 -30.57 16.67 12.93
CA PRO A 56 -29.44 16.93 12.07
C PRO A 56 -28.41 17.87 12.73
N LEU A 57 -27.15 17.58 12.54
CA LEU A 57 -26.02 18.38 13.01
C LEU A 57 -25.59 19.35 11.91
N HIS A 58 -25.32 20.62 12.28
CA HIS A 58 -24.86 21.64 11.35
C HIS A 58 -23.40 22.00 11.64
N PHE A 59 -22.55 21.87 10.61
CA PHE A 59 -21.14 22.17 10.71
C PHE A 59 -20.75 23.23 9.68
N LYS A 60 -20.00 24.22 10.12
CA LYS A 60 -19.36 25.20 9.24
C LYS A 60 -17.90 24.83 9.06
N VAL A 61 -17.58 24.31 7.90
CA VAL A 61 -16.22 23.86 7.56
C VAL A 61 -15.53 24.97 6.78
N VAL A 62 -14.32 25.35 7.20
CA VAL A 62 -13.41 26.19 6.43
C VAL A 62 -12.56 25.27 5.55
N ARG A 63 -12.70 25.42 4.22
CA ARG A 63 -11.97 24.60 3.28
C ARG A 63 -10.47 24.87 3.36
N ASP A 64 -9.70 23.82 3.33
CA ASP A 64 -8.23 23.87 3.34
C ASP A 64 -7.68 22.75 2.46
N LYS A 65 -6.40 22.84 2.16
CA LYS A 65 -5.73 21.72 1.49
C LYS A 65 -5.81 20.47 2.37
N ILE A 66 -6.32 19.39 1.80
CA ILE A 66 -6.33 18.09 2.47
C ILE A 66 -4.98 17.46 2.19
N PRO A 67 -4.11 17.25 3.21
CA PRO A 67 -2.84 16.59 2.98
C PRO A 67 -3.10 15.14 2.54
N ILE A 68 -2.44 14.74 1.49
CA ILE A 68 -2.43 13.34 1.03
C ILE A 68 -1.13 12.76 1.54
N TYR A 69 -1.21 12.05 2.65
CA TYR A 69 -0.05 11.40 3.24
C TYR A 69 0.44 10.24 2.39
N SER A 70 1.74 10.08 2.36
CA SER A 70 2.44 8.97 1.69
C SER A 70 2.60 7.77 2.61
N LEU A 71 2.62 7.99 3.92
CA LEU A 71 2.77 6.95 4.92
C LEU A 71 1.40 6.55 5.48
N ASP A 72 1.13 5.25 5.49
CA ASP A 72 -0.05 4.68 6.15
C ASP A 72 0.24 4.32 7.61
N ALA A 73 1.44 3.85 7.92
CA ALA A 73 1.79 3.39 9.26
C ALA A 73 3.26 3.57 9.59
N SER A 74 3.54 3.88 10.85
CA SER A 74 4.89 3.94 11.40
C SER A 74 4.87 3.59 12.89
N TYR A 75 5.46 2.43 13.29
CA TYR A 75 5.48 1.99 14.68
C TYR A 75 6.60 0.99 14.95
N MET A 76 6.92 0.77 16.23
CA MET A 76 7.80 -0.32 16.65
C MET A 76 7.01 -1.62 16.62
N ILE A 77 7.30 -2.50 15.64
CA ILE A 77 6.60 -3.79 15.50
C ILE A 77 7.11 -4.85 16.47
N GLN A 78 8.40 -4.76 16.82
CA GLN A 78 9.04 -5.55 17.87
C GLN A 78 10.09 -4.69 18.59
N PRO A 79 10.62 -5.09 19.75
CA PRO A 79 11.76 -4.44 20.35
C PRO A 79 12.91 -4.34 19.35
N LYS A 80 13.41 -3.11 19.10
CA LYS A 80 14.49 -2.75 18.15
C LYS A 80 14.12 -2.83 16.67
N THR A 81 12.92 -3.28 16.29
CA THR A 81 12.48 -3.33 14.88
C THR A 81 11.37 -2.33 14.63
N GLY A 82 11.62 -1.39 13.71
CA GLY A 82 10.63 -0.45 13.21
C GLY A 82 9.92 -0.99 11.97
N TYR A 83 8.68 -0.57 11.79
CA TYR A 83 7.90 -0.82 10.59
C TYR A 83 7.41 0.52 10.04
N ILE A 84 7.65 0.76 8.74
CA ILE A 84 7.15 1.93 8.02
C ILE A 84 6.50 1.43 6.73
N ARG A 85 5.23 1.82 6.52
CA ARG A 85 4.50 1.53 5.29
C ARG A 85 4.29 2.79 4.47
N ILE A 86 4.69 2.72 3.20
CA ILE A 86 4.49 3.79 2.22
C ILE A 86 3.50 3.31 1.16
N ASN A 87 2.38 4.02 1.00
CA ASN A 87 1.32 3.67 0.05
C ASN A 87 1.52 4.30 -1.34
N ARG A 88 2.26 5.41 -1.42
CA ARG A 88 2.57 6.14 -2.65
C ARG A 88 3.84 6.98 -2.52
N PHE A 89 4.39 7.38 -3.65
CA PHE A 89 5.49 8.34 -3.70
C PHE A 89 4.96 9.73 -4.08
N GLY A 90 4.62 10.53 -3.07
CA GLY A 90 4.18 11.93 -3.19
C GLY A 90 5.34 12.92 -2.98
N ALA A 91 5.03 14.22 -3.06
CA ALA A 91 6.02 15.28 -2.85
C ALA A 91 6.56 15.31 -1.41
N THR A 92 5.80 14.86 -0.43
CA THR A 92 6.13 14.89 1.00
C THR A 92 6.69 13.57 1.54
N THR A 93 6.84 12.54 0.68
CA THR A 93 7.22 11.18 1.13
C THR A 93 8.53 11.15 1.91
N ALA A 94 9.57 11.82 1.42
CA ALA A 94 10.87 11.83 2.09
C ALA A 94 10.80 12.54 3.46
N GLU A 95 10.08 13.65 3.54
CA GLU A 95 9.88 14.39 4.79
C GLU A 95 9.11 13.55 5.83
N GLU A 96 8.00 12.93 5.41
CA GLU A 96 7.18 12.06 6.26
C GLU A 96 7.99 10.84 6.74
N PHE A 97 8.75 10.21 5.82
CA PHE A 97 9.61 9.08 6.15
C PHE A 97 10.69 9.47 7.17
N ASN A 98 11.41 10.56 6.94
CA ASN A 98 12.50 11.01 7.82
C ASN A 98 11.99 11.39 9.20
N LYS A 99 10.82 12.01 9.29
CA LYS A 99 10.17 12.26 10.58
C LYS A 99 9.89 10.97 11.32
N SER A 100 9.25 10.01 10.65
CA SER A 100 8.90 8.70 11.21
C SER A 100 10.14 7.90 11.61
N LEU A 101 11.18 7.90 10.76
CA LEU A 101 12.45 7.24 11.03
C LEU A 101 13.09 7.75 12.33
N LYS A 102 13.18 9.07 12.49
CA LYS A 102 13.74 9.71 13.69
C LYS A 102 12.94 9.40 14.95
N GLU A 103 11.60 9.34 14.84
CA GLU A 103 10.74 8.96 15.97
C GLU A 103 10.96 7.50 16.38
N LEU A 104 11.12 6.58 15.43
CA LEU A 104 11.42 5.17 15.71
C LEU A 104 12.84 5.00 16.28
N GLN A 105 13.82 5.73 15.78
CA GLN A 105 15.20 5.73 16.32
C GLN A 105 15.23 6.19 17.77
N LYS A 106 14.46 7.22 18.14
CA LYS A 106 14.31 7.67 19.55
C LYS A 106 13.69 6.59 20.44
N LYS A 107 12.86 5.69 19.88
CA LYS A 107 12.29 4.53 20.56
C LYS A 107 13.24 3.32 20.60
N GLY A 108 14.47 3.47 20.11
CA GLY A 108 15.51 2.43 20.15
C GLY A 108 15.51 1.50 18.94
N MET A 109 14.92 1.89 17.81
CA MET A 109 14.97 1.12 16.58
C MET A 109 16.40 0.92 16.09
N LYS A 110 16.72 -0.28 15.68
CA LYS A 110 17.98 -0.69 15.04
C LYS A 110 17.78 -1.25 13.64
N ASP A 111 16.69 -1.99 13.44
CA ASP A 111 16.33 -2.67 12.22
C ASP A 111 15.01 -2.15 11.68
N LEU A 112 14.81 -2.17 10.36
CA LEU A 112 13.65 -1.59 9.70
C LEU A 112 13.02 -2.56 8.70
N ILE A 113 11.69 -2.67 8.76
CA ILE A 113 10.85 -3.21 7.70
C ILE A 113 10.22 -2.04 6.95
N LEU A 114 10.60 -1.86 5.69
CA LEU A 114 10.00 -0.90 4.76
C LEU A 114 8.96 -1.64 3.92
N ASP A 115 7.69 -1.34 4.12
CA ASP A 115 6.60 -1.99 3.40
C ASP A 115 6.14 -1.15 2.21
N LEU A 116 6.35 -1.69 1.01
CA LEU A 116 5.91 -1.15 -0.28
C LEU A 116 4.85 -2.03 -0.96
N GLN A 117 4.25 -2.99 -0.24
CA GLN A 117 3.18 -3.83 -0.78
C GLN A 117 1.98 -2.98 -1.21
N GLY A 118 1.45 -3.22 -2.41
CA GLY A 118 0.35 -2.45 -2.98
C GLY A 118 0.71 -1.03 -3.44
N ASN A 119 1.97 -0.62 -3.36
CA ASN A 119 2.41 0.72 -3.73
C ASN A 119 2.70 0.83 -5.24
N GLY A 120 1.79 1.42 -6.00
CA GLY A 120 1.91 1.62 -7.45
C GLY A 120 2.96 2.65 -7.90
N GLY A 121 3.73 3.24 -6.97
CA GLY A 121 4.78 4.21 -7.26
C GLY A 121 4.34 5.65 -7.08
N GLY A 122 4.87 6.54 -7.90
CA GLY A 122 4.63 7.98 -7.87
C GLY A 122 5.80 8.79 -8.45
N TYR A 123 6.20 9.85 -7.79
CA TYR A 123 7.26 10.73 -8.27
C TYR A 123 8.65 10.08 -8.20
N LEU A 124 9.40 10.20 -9.30
CA LEU A 124 10.77 9.73 -9.41
C LEU A 124 11.68 10.36 -8.33
N ASN A 125 11.59 11.66 -8.14
CA ASN A 125 12.42 12.37 -7.15
C ASN A 125 12.14 11.87 -5.72
N ALA A 126 10.89 11.56 -5.38
CA ALA A 126 10.56 11.00 -4.08
C ALA A 126 11.18 9.61 -3.85
N ALA A 127 11.28 8.78 -4.91
CA ALA A 127 11.99 7.51 -4.84
C ALA A 127 13.50 7.68 -4.69
N ILE A 128 14.09 8.65 -5.38
CA ILE A 128 15.52 8.99 -5.28
C ILE A 128 15.84 9.47 -3.85
N ASP A 129 15.03 10.39 -3.33
CA ASP A 129 15.22 10.94 -1.98
C ASP A 129 15.05 9.86 -0.91
N LEU A 130 14.07 8.96 -1.07
CA LEU A 130 13.91 7.82 -0.14
C LEU A 130 15.08 6.83 -0.23
N ALA A 131 15.54 6.47 -1.44
CA ALA A 131 16.66 5.55 -1.61
C ALA A 131 17.97 6.12 -1.02
N ASN A 132 18.14 7.46 -1.07
CA ASN A 132 19.27 8.15 -0.46
C ASN A 132 19.38 7.91 1.06
N GLU A 133 18.28 7.63 1.75
CA GLU A 133 18.29 7.34 3.20
C GLU A 133 19.06 6.05 3.53
N PHE A 134 19.20 5.14 2.58
CA PHE A 134 19.77 3.81 2.78
C PHE A 134 21.16 3.61 2.17
N LEU A 135 21.55 4.45 1.21
CA LEU A 135 22.73 4.24 0.38
C LEU A 135 23.90 5.16 0.77
N GLU A 136 25.12 4.71 0.47
CA GLU A 136 26.33 5.47 0.69
C GLU A 136 26.53 6.53 -0.41
N GLN A 137 27.37 7.50 -0.12
CA GLN A 137 27.67 8.57 -1.08
C GLN A 137 28.20 8.00 -2.41
N LYS A 138 27.74 8.55 -3.53
CA LYS A 138 28.09 8.15 -4.90
C LYS A 138 27.60 6.74 -5.32
N GLU A 139 26.82 6.06 -4.51
CA GLU A 139 26.12 4.86 -4.98
C GLU A 139 25.00 5.27 -5.95
N LEU A 140 24.99 4.68 -7.14
CA LEU A 140 23.97 4.94 -8.16
C LEU A 140 22.61 4.43 -7.64
N ILE A 141 21.58 5.26 -7.69
CA ILE A 141 20.20 4.87 -7.33
C ILE A 141 19.47 4.32 -8.53
N VAL A 142 19.50 5.08 -9.63
CA VAL A 142 18.78 4.78 -10.87
C VAL A 142 19.39 5.58 -12.00
N TYR A 143 19.31 5.06 -13.22
CA TYR A 143 19.52 5.89 -14.42
C TYR A 143 18.38 5.74 -15.39
N THR A 144 18.16 6.77 -16.20
CA THR A 144 17.14 6.79 -17.24
C THR A 144 17.80 6.98 -18.61
N GLU A 145 17.30 6.26 -19.61
CA GLU A 145 17.81 6.32 -20.97
C GLU A 145 16.69 6.00 -21.97
N GLY A 146 16.66 6.70 -23.09
CA GLY A 146 15.67 6.50 -24.14
C GLY A 146 16.21 6.84 -25.52
N ARG A 147 15.50 6.47 -26.59
CA ARG A 147 15.92 6.69 -27.96
C ARG A 147 16.31 8.15 -28.23
N ASN A 148 15.50 9.10 -27.74
CA ASN A 148 15.68 10.54 -27.89
C ASN A 148 15.93 11.22 -26.52
N SER A 149 16.33 10.48 -25.51
CA SER A 149 16.62 10.97 -24.17
C SER A 149 17.97 10.44 -23.75
N GLN A 150 18.94 11.35 -23.58
CA GLN A 150 20.28 10.99 -23.13
C GLN A 150 20.22 10.34 -21.74
N ARG A 151 21.18 9.48 -21.46
CA ARG A 151 21.35 8.84 -20.17
C ARG A 151 21.52 9.89 -19.08
N SER A 152 20.67 9.79 -18.05
CA SER A 152 20.71 10.63 -16.85
C SER A 152 20.84 9.73 -15.63
N GLU A 153 21.85 9.97 -14.80
CA GLU A 153 22.20 9.16 -13.65
C GLU A 153 21.89 9.91 -12.34
N PHE A 154 21.34 9.20 -11.38
CA PHE A 154 20.99 9.74 -10.06
C PHE A 154 21.73 8.96 -8.97
N PHE A 155 22.55 9.67 -8.21
CA PHE A 155 23.42 9.11 -7.20
C PHE A 155 22.97 9.49 -5.80
N ALA A 156 23.24 8.63 -4.83
CA ALA A 156 23.03 8.92 -3.44
C ALA A 156 24.02 9.99 -2.94
N LYS A 157 23.51 10.90 -2.12
CA LYS A 157 24.29 11.98 -1.49
C LYS A 157 25.04 11.50 -0.24
N GLY A 158 24.66 10.34 0.29
CA GLY A 158 25.24 9.77 1.51
C GLY A 158 24.80 10.49 2.79
N THR A 159 23.77 11.31 2.73
CA THR A 159 23.25 12.09 3.86
C THR A 159 22.16 11.38 4.64
N GLY A 160 21.78 10.16 4.22
CA GLY A 160 20.68 9.41 4.80
C GLY A 160 20.93 8.94 6.24
N ASP A 161 19.86 8.83 7.00
CA ASP A 161 19.89 8.53 8.45
C ASP A 161 19.78 7.00 8.75
N PHE A 162 19.60 6.14 7.71
CA PHE A 162 19.50 4.69 7.90
C PHE A 162 20.41 3.88 6.95
N LYS A 163 21.68 4.23 6.89
CA LYS A 163 22.71 3.50 6.11
C LYS A 163 23.17 2.21 6.79
N LYS A 164 22.95 2.06 8.08
CA LYS A 164 23.32 0.90 8.90
C LYS A 164 22.08 0.29 9.54
N GLY A 165 22.21 -0.94 10.03
CA GLY A 165 21.10 -1.74 10.55
C GLY A 165 20.53 -2.67 9.48
N LYS A 166 19.82 -3.73 9.90
CA LYS A 166 19.17 -4.65 8.98
C LYS A 166 17.98 -3.95 8.33
N LEU A 167 17.82 -4.14 7.03
CA LEU A 167 16.74 -3.56 6.24
C LEU A 167 16.03 -4.65 5.46
N ILE A 168 14.73 -4.80 5.65
CA ILE A 168 13.88 -5.61 4.79
C ILE A 168 12.94 -4.70 4.03
N VAL A 169 12.81 -4.93 2.72
CA VAL A 169 11.82 -4.29 1.86
C VAL A 169 10.77 -5.30 1.47
N LEU A 170 9.51 -5.03 1.83
CA LEU A 170 8.38 -5.87 1.43
C LEU A 170 7.81 -5.39 0.11
N VAL A 171 7.61 -6.32 -0.82
CA VAL A 171 7.02 -6.05 -2.14
C VAL A 171 6.02 -7.13 -2.52
N ASP A 172 5.10 -6.75 -3.39
CA ASP A 172 4.15 -7.66 -4.02
C ASP A 172 3.96 -7.33 -5.51
N GLU A 173 3.09 -8.04 -6.18
CA GLU A 173 2.75 -7.89 -7.61
C GLU A 173 2.18 -6.52 -7.98
N PHE A 174 1.78 -5.70 -7.00
CA PHE A 174 1.28 -4.34 -7.17
C PHE A 174 2.33 -3.26 -6.86
N SER A 175 3.48 -3.66 -6.30
CA SER A 175 4.61 -2.75 -6.09
C SER A 175 5.22 -2.37 -7.43
N ALA A 176 5.10 -1.09 -7.82
CA ALA A 176 5.45 -0.66 -9.19
C ALA A 176 6.25 0.65 -9.23
N SER A 177 6.95 0.88 -10.34
CA SER A 177 7.55 2.19 -10.70
C SER A 177 8.53 2.69 -9.62
N ALA A 178 8.21 3.78 -8.91
CA ALA A 178 9.03 4.34 -7.84
C ALA A 178 9.38 3.32 -6.74
N SER A 179 8.44 2.42 -6.40
CA SER A 179 8.69 1.32 -5.47
C SER A 179 9.79 0.38 -5.99
N GLU A 180 9.79 0.11 -7.30
CA GLU A 180 10.78 -0.76 -7.94
C GLU A 180 12.15 -0.08 -8.05
N ILE A 181 12.20 1.26 -8.15
CA ILE A 181 13.45 2.03 -8.11
C ILE A 181 14.11 1.87 -6.74
N VAL A 182 13.38 2.11 -5.66
CA VAL A 182 13.89 1.98 -4.29
C VAL A 182 14.32 0.55 -4.01
N THR A 183 13.44 -0.42 -4.31
CA THR A 183 13.70 -1.85 -4.07
C THR A 183 14.90 -2.33 -4.89
N GLY A 184 14.96 -1.96 -6.17
CA GLY A 184 16.06 -2.33 -7.05
C GLY A 184 17.40 -1.74 -6.62
N ALA A 185 17.41 -0.48 -6.16
CA ALA A 185 18.61 0.15 -5.64
C ALA A 185 19.12 -0.56 -4.37
N ILE A 186 18.22 -0.85 -3.42
CA ILE A 186 18.56 -1.56 -2.17
C ILE A 186 19.07 -2.96 -2.47
N GLN A 187 18.42 -3.70 -3.36
CA GLN A 187 18.82 -5.06 -3.74
C GLN A 187 20.16 -5.08 -4.48
N ASP A 188 20.35 -4.20 -5.47
CA ASP A 188 21.55 -4.16 -6.29
C ASP A 188 22.82 -3.74 -5.51
N TRP A 189 22.67 -2.95 -4.47
CA TRP A 189 23.77 -2.59 -3.57
C TRP A 189 23.94 -3.55 -2.40
N ASP A 190 23.17 -4.65 -2.35
CA ASP A 190 23.20 -5.58 -1.23
C ASP A 190 22.96 -4.90 0.13
N ARG A 191 22.19 -3.78 0.12
CA ARG A 191 21.92 -2.98 1.32
C ARG A 191 20.88 -3.60 2.23
N GLY A 192 20.00 -4.40 1.68
CA GLY A 192 18.90 -5.03 2.39
C GLY A 192 18.38 -6.27 1.67
N VAL A 193 17.46 -6.96 2.32
CA VAL A 193 16.79 -8.16 1.81
C VAL A 193 15.39 -7.79 1.31
N VAL A 194 15.05 -8.24 0.12
CA VAL A 194 13.73 -8.06 -0.48
C VAL A 194 12.89 -9.30 -0.21
N VAL A 195 11.72 -9.14 0.41
CA VAL A 195 10.83 -10.23 0.83
C VAL A 195 9.44 -10.05 0.22
N GLY A 196 8.83 -11.12 -0.24
CA GLY A 196 7.47 -11.12 -0.79
C GLY A 196 7.37 -11.76 -2.16
N ARG A 197 6.73 -11.10 -3.12
CA ARG A 197 6.52 -11.61 -4.49
C ARG A 197 7.13 -10.68 -5.52
N ARG A 198 7.33 -11.21 -6.73
CA ARG A 198 7.84 -10.44 -7.87
C ARG A 198 7.00 -9.19 -8.10
N SER A 199 7.64 -8.03 -8.18
CA SER A 199 6.98 -6.75 -8.38
C SER A 199 6.33 -6.61 -9.76
N PHE A 200 5.69 -5.50 -10.01
CA PHE A 200 4.84 -5.29 -11.19
C PHE A 200 5.59 -5.25 -12.52
N GLY A 201 6.77 -4.65 -12.57
CA GLY A 201 7.56 -4.52 -13.78
C GLY A 201 7.23 -3.27 -14.62
N LYS A 202 7.10 -2.09 -13.99
CA LYS A 202 6.88 -0.81 -14.70
C LYS A 202 8.14 0.04 -14.68
N GLY A 203 8.91 -0.05 -15.78
CA GLY A 203 10.20 0.63 -15.96
C GLY A 203 10.18 1.78 -16.97
N LEU A 204 9.04 2.47 -17.14
CA LEU A 204 8.87 3.53 -18.14
C LEU A 204 8.84 4.92 -17.48
N VAL A 205 9.59 5.85 -18.04
CA VAL A 205 9.54 7.28 -17.70
C VAL A 205 8.52 7.97 -18.61
N GLN A 206 7.49 8.54 -18.00
CA GLN A 206 6.44 9.26 -18.70
C GLN A 206 6.51 10.75 -18.36
N ARG A 207 6.43 11.62 -19.38
CA ARG A 207 6.30 13.06 -19.22
C ARG A 207 4.90 13.53 -19.56
N PRO A 208 4.26 14.33 -18.71
CA PRO A 208 3.06 15.06 -19.09
C PRO A 208 3.46 16.18 -20.08
N ILE A 209 2.66 16.36 -21.12
CA ILE A 209 2.78 17.45 -22.10
C ILE A 209 1.41 18.10 -22.19
N ASP A 210 1.32 19.34 -21.74
CA ASP A 210 0.11 20.14 -21.83
C ASP A 210 -0.14 20.58 -23.28
N LEU A 211 -1.38 20.48 -23.75
CA LEU A 211 -1.80 20.90 -25.08
C LEU A 211 -2.53 22.25 -25.00
N PRO A 212 -2.57 23.01 -26.14
CA PRO A 212 -3.16 24.36 -26.18
C PRO A 212 -4.66 24.42 -25.77
N ASP A 213 -5.37 23.33 -25.93
CA ASP A 213 -6.80 23.20 -25.55
C ASP A 213 -7.03 22.88 -24.07
N GLY A 214 -5.93 22.81 -23.27
CA GLY A 214 -5.98 22.47 -21.84
C GLY A 214 -6.02 20.97 -21.56
N SER A 215 -6.00 20.14 -22.59
CA SER A 215 -5.82 18.68 -22.42
C SER A 215 -4.34 18.36 -22.18
N MET A 216 -4.06 17.12 -21.73
CA MET A 216 -2.70 16.67 -21.46
C MET A 216 -2.47 15.27 -22.03
N ILE A 217 -1.32 15.06 -22.66
CA ILE A 217 -0.86 13.73 -23.02
C ILE A 217 0.27 13.27 -22.09
N ARG A 218 0.35 11.99 -21.82
CA ARG A 218 1.49 11.36 -21.12
C ARG A 218 2.29 10.54 -22.12
N LEU A 219 3.47 11.03 -22.46
CA LEU A 219 4.35 10.38 -23.44
C LEU A 219 5.45 9.62 -22.73
N THR A 220 5.65 8.34 -23.09
CA THR A 220 6.82 7.58 -22.69
C THR A 220 8.06 8.08 -23.44
N VAL A 221 9.06 8.56 -22.69
CA VAL A 221 10.27 9.19 -23.26
C VAL A 221 11.55 8.41 -22.97
N ALA A 222 11.56 7.57 -21.92
CA ALA A 222 12.73 6.79 -21.52
C ALA A 222 12.31 5.55 -20.74
N ARG A 223 13.29 4.67 -20.52
CA ARG A 223 13.23 3.58 -19.52
C ARG A 223 14.12 3.93 -18.35
N TYR A 224 13.84 3.37 -17.18
CA TYR A 224 14.78 3.43 -16.08
C TYR A 224 15.37 2.07 -15.76
N TYR A 225 16.60 2.13 -15.26
CA TYR A 225 17.46 1.00 -15.00
C TYR A 225 18.00 1.09 -13.59
N THR A 226 18.10 -0.06 -12.94
CA THR A 226 18.67 -0.19 -11.60
C THR A 226 20.19 -0.07 -11.63
N PRO A 227 20.88 0.06 -10.48
CA PRO A 227 22.34 0.15 -10.42
C PRO A 227 23.08 -1.00 -11.13
N ALA A 228 22.54 -2.21 -11.12
CA ALA A 228 23.10 -3.36 -11.82
C ALA A 228 22.87 -3.34 -13.35
N GLY A 229 22.19 -2.32 -13.87
CA GLY A 229 21.87 -2.20 -15.30
C GLY A 229 20.60 -2.94 -15.72
N ARG A 230 19.79 -3.39 -14.77
CA ARG A 230 18.54 -4.11 -15.06
C ARG A 230 17.47 -3.15 -15.54
N CYS A 231 16.93 -3.37 -16.75
CA CYS A 231 15.65 -2.81 -17.13
C CYS A 231 14.54 -3.67 -16.49
N ILE A 232 13.78 -3.09 -15.56
CA ILE A 232 12.72 -3.83 -14.87
C ILE A 232 11.42 -3.88 -15.66
N GLN A 233 11.31 -3.12 -16.76
CA GLN A 233 10.11 -3.12 -17.59
C GLN A 233 9.82 -4.52 -18.11
N LYS A 234 8.61 -5.02 -17.78
CA LYS A 234 8.12 -6.26 -18.36
C LYS A 234 7.90 -6.12 -19.85
N PRO A 235 8.12 -7.19 -20.64
CA PRO A 235 7.81 -7.17 -22.08
C PRO A 235 6.33 -6.84 -22.29
N TYR A 236 6.06 -5.97 -23.25
CA TYR A 236 4.72 -5.78 -23.80
C TYR A 236 4.82 -5.71 -25.32
N LYS A 237 3.86 -6.27 -26.03
CA LYS A 237 3.82 -6.19 -27.49
C LYS A 237 3.04 -4.94 -27.90
N ALA A 238 3.68 -4.03 -28.61
CA ALA A 238 3.00 -2.93 -29.26
C ALA A 238 2.04 -3.49 -30.32
N GLY A 239 0.75 -3.11 -30.25
CA GLY A 239 -0.25 -3.53 -31.25
C GLY A 239 -1.24 -4.62 -30.77
N GLU A 240 -1.13 -5.12 -29.53
CA GLU A 240 -2.28 -5.82 -28.95
C GLU A 240 -3.39 -4.80 -28.74
N LYS A 241 -4.55 -5.07 -29.41
CA LYS A 241 -5.71 -4.16 -29.40
C LYS A 241 -6.13 -3.89 -27.96
N GLU A 242 -6.41 -2.63 -27.65
CA GLU A 242 -7.19 -2.26 -26.47
C GLU A 242 -8.48 -3.07 -26.47
N SER A 243 -8.88 -3.60 -25.31
CA SER A 243 -10.22 -4.14 -25.18
C SER A 243 -11.24 -3.03 -25.44
N GLU A 244 -12.44 -3.39 -25.92
CA GLU A 244 -13.52 -2.45 -26.22
C GLU A 244 -13.88 -1.50 -25.06
N ASP A 245 -13.48 -1.84 -23.82
CA ASP A 245 -13.65 -1.02 -22.60
C ASP A 245 -12.47 -0.06 -22.32
N GLY A 246 -11.48 0.07 -23.23
CA GLY A 246 -10.32 0.97 -23.06
C GLY A 246 -9.29 0.52 -22.02
N SER A 247 -9.41 -0.69 -21.47
CA SER A 247 -8.42 -1.23 -20.55
C SER A 247 -7.19 -1.74 -21.31
N PHE A 248 -5.98 -1.43 -20.82
CA PHE A 248 -4.74 -2.02 -21.35
C PHE A 248 -4.72 -3.52 -21.00
N THR A 249 -5.24 -4.34 -21.91
CA THR A 249 -5.40 -5.78 -21.76
C THR A 249 -4.10 -6.49 -21.41
N SER A 250 -2.95 -6.02 -21.94
CA SER A 250 -1.65 -6.65 -21.71
C SER A 250 -1.18 -6.58 -20.25
N TYR A 251 -1.47 -5.50 -19.50
CA TYR A 251 -1.04 -5.38 -18.10
C TYR A 251 -1.89 -6.20 -17.13
N ASN A 252 -3.22 -6.23 -17.34
CA ASN A 252 -4.13 -7.03 -16.51
C ASN A 252 -4.00 -8.52 -16.83
N GLN A 253 -3.80 -8.86 -18.10
CA GLN A 253 -3.56 -10.22 -18.55
C GLN A 253 -2.26 -10.80 -17.97
N ASP A 254 -1.20 -10.00 -17.79
CA ASP A 254 0.03 -10.45 -17.17
C ASP A 254 -0.18 -10.97 -15.73
N LEU A 255 -0.97 -10.27 -14.92
CA LEU A 255 -1.28 -10.74 -13.56
C LEU A 255 -2.08 -12.05 -13.56
N ILE A 256 -3.07 -12.16 -14.46
CA ILE A 256 -3.85 -13.38 -14.64
C ILE A 256 -2.95 -14.52 -15.11
N HIS A 257 -2.07 -14.25 -16.07
CA HIS A 257 -1.13 -15.22 -16.60
C HIS A 257 -0.15 -15.71 -15.51
N ARG A 258 0.41 -14.79 -14.71
CA ARG A 258 1.27 -15.10 -13.57
C ARG A 258 0.56 -15.96 -12.52
N TYR A 259 -0.71 -15.66 -12.25
CA TYR A 259 -1.52 -16.46 -11.33
C TYR A 259 -1.76 -17.87 -11.89
N ASN A 260 -2.20 -17.98 -13.14
CA ASN A 260 -2.49 -19.26 -13.80
C ASN A 260 -1.25 -20.15 -13.95
N ASN A 261 -0.06 -19.54 -14.11
CA ASN A 261 1.22 -20.25 -14.21
C ASN A 261 1.81 -20.63 -12.85
N GLY A 262 1.12 -20.30 -11.74
CA GLY A 262 1.60 -20.64 -10.40
C GLY A 262 2.68 -19.70 -9.84
N GLU A 263 3.02 -18.60 -10.52
CA GLU A 263 4.05 -17.67 -10.05
C GLU A 263 3.70 -16.98 -8.72
N MET A 264 2.42 -16.92 -8.36
CA MET A 264 1.98 -16.34 -7.09
C MET A 264 2.09 -17.31 -5.92
N THR A 265 2.19 -18.62 -6.21
CA THR A 265 2.14 -19.69 -5.21
C THR A 265 3.42 -20.47 -5.08
N SER A 266 4.32 -20.41 -6.09
CA SER A 266 5.61 -21.12 -6.08
C SER A 266 6.71 -20.31 -6.75
N ALA A 267 7.84 -20.19 -6.07
CA ALA A 267 9.04 -19.57 -6.64
C ALA A 267 9.60 -20.39 -7.84
N ASP A 268 9.41 -21.69 -7.84
CA ASP A 268 9.90 -22.60 -8.90
C ASP A 268 9.15 -22.39 -10.23
N SER A 269 7.97 -21.76 -10.19
CA SER A 269 7.21 -21.41 -11.39
C SER A 269 7.75 -20.16 -12.10
N ILE A 270 8.76 -19.48 -11.53
CA ILE A 270 9.30 -18.23 -12.06
C ILE A 270 10.61 -18.51 -12.79
N HIS A 271 10.56 -18.44 -14.12
CA HIS A 271 11.72 -18.67 -14.97
C HIS A 271 12.15 -17.40 -15.70
N PHE A 272 13.43 -17.10 -15.62
CA PHE A 272 14.04 -16.03 -16.40
C PHE A 272 15.14 -16.60 -17.31
N PRO A 273 15.22 -16.14 -18.58
CA PRO A 273 16.33 -16.50 -19.46
C PRO A 273 17.68 -16.08 -18.87
N ASP A 274 18.71 -16.87 -19.12
CA ASP A 274 20.07 -16.56 -18.67
C ASP A 274 20.60 -15.21 -19.19
N SER A 275 20.13 -14.77 -20.36
CA SER A 275 20.45 -13.47 -20.93
C SER A 275 19.98 -12.27 -20.09
N LEU A 276 19.05 -12.47 -19.13
CA LEU A 276 18.55 -11.44 -18.23
C LEU A 276 19.23 -11.44 -16.86
N LYS A 277 20.21 -12.33 -16.64
CA LYS A 277 21.00 -12.37 -15.41
C LYS A 277 21.90 -11.15 -15.30
N CYS A 278 21.86 -10.53 -14.13
CA CYS A 278 22.77 -9.46 -13.71
C CYS A 278 23.37 -9.82 -12.34
N LEU A 279 24.41 -9.11 -11.93
CA LEU A 279 25.05 -9.30 -10.64
C LEU A 279 24.92 -8.06 -9.79
N THR A 280 24.62 -8.24 -8.51
CA THR A 280 24.61 -7.14 -7.53
C THR A 280 26.02 -6.50 -7.41
N LYS A 281 26.10 -5.29 -6.88
CA LYS A 281 27.32 -4.49 -6.92
C LYS A 281 28.40 -4.97 -5.93
N LYS A 282 28.00 -5.33 -4.71
CA LYS A 282 28.95 -5.70 -3.64
C LYS A 282 29.17 -7.21 -3.55
N LEU A 283 28.12 -7.98 -3.37
CA LEU A 283 28.19 -9.42 -3.07
C LEU A 283 28.09 -10.30 -4.32
N LYS A 284 27.86 -9.71 -5.51
CA LYS A 284 27.77 -10.43 -6.77
C LYS A 284 26.68 -11.51 -6.81
N ARG A 285 25.59 -11.28 -6.09
CA ARG A 285 24.41 -12.14 -6.15
C ARG A 285 23.73 -12.06 -7.51
N VAL A 286 23.12 -13.14 -7.95
CA VAL A 286 22.38 -13.17 -9.20
C VAL A 286 21.01 -12.50 -9.00
N VAL A 287 20.73 -11.53 -9.84
CA VAL A 287 19.44 -10.83 -9.96
C VAL A 287 19.01 -10.80 -11.43
N TYR A 288 17.72 -10.53 -11.70
CA TYR A 288 17.20 -10.64 -13.07
C TYR A 288 16.57 -9.33 -13.53
N ALA A 289 16.67 -9.06 -14.81
CA ALA A 289 16.01 -7.98 -15.53
C ALA A 289 14.68 -8.46 -16.16
N GLY A 290 13.93 -7.54 -16.78
CA GLY A 290 12.88 -7.87 -17.75
C GLY A 290 11.55 -8.36 -17.16
N GLY A 291 11.19 -7.99 -15.94
CA GLY A 291 9.91 -8.44 -15.42
C GLY A 291 9.61 -8.05 -13.98
N GLY A 292 10.06 -6.88 -13.55
CA GLY A 292 9.97 -6.43 -12.15
C GLY A 292 11.16 -6.86 -11.31
N ILE A 293 11.09 -6.58 -10.02
CA ILE A 293 12.08 -6.97 -9.03
C ILE A 293 11.68 -8.31 -8.43
N MET A 294 12.51 -9.33 -8.62
CA MET A 294 12.34 -10.61 -7.96
C MET A 294 12.81 -10.52 -6.52
N PRO A 295 12.02 -10.93 -5.51
CA PRO A 295 12.46 -10.90 -4.12
C PRO A 295 13.62 -11.87 -3.86
N ASP A 296 14.44 -11.56 -2.86
CA ASP A 296 15.48 -12.45 -2.35
C ASP A 296 14.88 -13.63 -1.58
N TYR A 297 13.76 -13.38 -0.92
CA TYR A 297 12.94 -14.38 -0.24
C TYR A 297 11.49 -14.32 -0.73
N PHE A 298 11.03 -15.41 -1.31
CA PHE A 298 9.68 -15.51 -1.86
C PHE A 298 8.67 -15.91 -0.76
N VAL A 299 7.54 -15.18 -0.71
CA VAL A 299 6.41 -15.49 0.17
C VAL A 299 5.17 -15.71 -0.70
N PRO A 300 4.63 -16.94 -0.77
CA PRO A 300 3.48 -17.25 -1.61
C PRO A 300 2.20 -16.54 -1.14
N VAL A 301 1.26 -16.38 -2.06
CA VAL A 301 -0.12 -16.00 -1.70
C VAL A 301 -0.75 -17.18 -0.96
N ASP A 302 -1.32 -16.92 0.20
CA ASP A 302 -2.15 -17.90 0.88
C ASP A 302 -3.52 -18.01 0.19
N THR A 303 -3.69 -19.05 -0.61
CA THR A 303 -4.95 -19.35 -1.29
C THR A 303 -5.89 -20.21 -0.44
N THR A 304 -5.43 -20.65 0.74
CA THR A 304 -6.21 -21.56 1.58
C THR A 304 -7.27 -20.83 2.40
N GLN A 305 -6.98 -19.67 2.94
CA GLN A 305 -7.90 -18.90 3.79
C GLN A 305 -8.77 -17.88 3.04
N TYR A 306 -8.36 -17.44 1.83
CA TYR A 306 -9.12 -16.47 1.05
C TYR A 306 -10.07 -17.14 0.07
N THR A 307 -11.17 -17.72 0.60
CA THR A 307 -12.16 -18.47 -0.17
C THR A 307 -13.03 -17.59 -1.06
N VAL A 308 -13.80 -18.20 -1.99
CA VAL A 308 -14.75 -17.49 -2.87
C VAL A 308 -15.82 -16.78 -2.05
N TYR A 309 -16.31 -17.37 -0.96
CA TYR A 309 -17.24 -16.70 -0.05
C TYR A 309 -16.64 -15.41 0.51
N HIS A 310 -15.39 -15.48 1.01
CA HIS A 310 -14.69 -14.31 1.53
C HIS A 310 -14.48 -13.22 0.45
N GLN A 311 -14.08 -13.62 -0.76
CA GLN A 311 -13.93 -12.68 -1.88
C GLN A 311 -15.24 -11.95 -2.18
N ASN A 312 -16.38 -12.66 -2.20
CA ASN A 312 -17.68 -12.09 -2.47
C ASN A 312 -18.12 -11.09 -1.39
N ILE A 313 -17.97 -11.43 -0.10
CA ILE A 313 -18.32 -10.49 0.99
C ILE A 313 -17.40 -9.26 1.01
N ALA A 314 -16.13 -9.42 0.65
CA ALA A 314 -15.19 -8.31 0.53
C ALA A 314 -15.54 -7.41 -0.67
N ALA A 315 -15.75 -7.98 -1.86
CA ALA A 315 -16.08 -7.26 -3.10
C ALA A 315 -17.40 -6.47 -3.00
N LYS A 316 -18.41 -7.02 -2.33
CA LYS A 316 -19.70 -6.35 -2.05
C LYS A 316 -19.62 -5.35 -0.88
N GLY A 317 -18.45 -5.21 -0.25
CA GLY A 317 -18.22 -4.30 0.88
C GLY A 317 -18.95 -4.69 2.16
N VAL A 318 -19.36 -5.95 2.31
CA VAL A 318 -20.11 -6.43 3.48
C VAL A 318 -19.30 -6.26 4.76
N ILE A 319 -18.00 -6.62 4.74
CA ILE A 319 -17.10 -6.48 5.90
C ILE A 319 -17.04 -5.01 6.36
N LEU A 320 -16.88 -4.09 5.40
CA LEU A 320 -16.82 -2.66 5.70
C LEU A 320 -18.16 -2.14 6.26
N LYS A 321 -19.29 -2.51 5.64
CA LYS A 321 -20.63 -2.11 6.08
C LYS A 321 -20.93 -2.62 7.51
N THR A 322 -20.54 -3.86 7.83
CA THR A 322 -20.66 -4.44 9.16
C THR A 322 -19.84 -3.66 10.18
N THR A 323 -18.59 -3.37 9.87
CA THR A 323 -17.70 -2.56 10.73
C THR A 323 -18.30 -1.19 11.01
N MET A 324 -18.72 -0.48 9.98
CA MET A 324 -19.32 0.86 10.13
C MET A 324 -20.54 0.83 11.04
N LYS A 325 -21.46 -0.12 10.82
CA LYS A 325 -22.67 -0.26 11.63
C LYS A 325 -22.33 -0.59 13.08
N PHE A 326 -21.36 -1.49 13.30
CA PHE A 326 -20.92 -1.84 14.65
C PHE A 326 -20.33 -0.63 15.39
N ILE A 327 -19.48 0.14 14.74
CA ILE A 327 -18.85 1.33 15.32
C ILE A 327 -19.87 2.44 15.59
N GLU A 328 -20.80 2.69 14.66
CA GLU A 328 -21.87 3.66 14.87
C GLU A 328 -22.64 3.41 16.17
N ASN A 329 -22.86 2.14 16.53
CA ASN A 329 -23.59 1.76 17.72
C ASN A 329 -22.75 1.74 19.00
N ASN A 330 -21.44 1.49 18.88
CA ASN A 330 -20.60 1.11 20.03
C ASN A 330 -19.40 2.02 20.27
N ARG A 331 -19.17 3.08 19.46
CA ARG A 331 -17.97 3.94 19.54
C ARG A 331 -17.67 4.43 20.95
N LYS A 332 -18.69 4.99 21.65
CA LYS A 332 -18.51 5.55 22.99
C LYS A 332 -18.11 4.50 24.00
N SER A 333 -18.79 3.35 24.00
CA SER A 333 -18.51 2.24 24.91
C SER A 333 -17.16 1.59 24.63
N LEU A 334 -16.78 1.46 23.35
CA LEU A 334 -15.48 0.93 22.95
C LEU A 334 -14.33 1.83 23.39
N LEU A 335 -14.42 3.14 23.16
CA LEU A 335 -13.39 4.10 23.61
C LEU A 335 -13.32 4.23 25.12
N ALA A 336 -14.44 4.07 25.84
CA ALA A 336 -14.44 4.02 27.31
C ALA A 336 -13.78 2.76 27.85
N LYS A 337 -14.03 1.60 27.21
CA LYS A 337 -13.45 0.31 27.61
C LYS A 337 -11.99 0.17 27.19
N TYR A 338 -11.67 0.62 25.99
CA TYR A 338 -10.35 0.52 25.37
C TYR A 338 -9.77 1.93 25.16
N ASN A 339 -9.41 2.60 26.26
CA ASN A 339 -8.84 3.96 26.19
C ASN A 339 -7.42 4.02 25.61
N LYS A 340 -6.76 2.85 25.50
CA LYS A 340 -5.45 2.68 24.86
C LYS A 340 -5.54 1.56 23.83
N PHE A 341 -4.87 1.73 22.71
CA PHE A 341 -4.87 0.74 21.65
C PHE A 341 -4.29 -0.61 22.11
N GLU A 342 -3.25 -0.61 22.95
CA GLU A 342 -2.63 -1.85 23.45
C GLU A 342 -3.62 -2.74 24.19
N THR A 343 -4.57 -2.15 24.91
CA THR A 343 -5.64 -2.89 25.58
C THR A 343 -6.63 -3.47 24.57
N TYR A 344 -6.99 -2.69 23.55
CA TYR A 344 -7.83 -3.16 22.44
C TYR A 344 -7.15 -4.29 21.65
N GLU A 345 -5.88 -4.09 21.28
CA GLU A 345 -5.09 -5.07 20.53
C GLU A 345 -5.07 -6.43 21.21
N LYS A 346 -4.89 -6.44 22.53
CA LYS A 346 -4.82 -7.64 23.36
C LYS A 346 -6.18 -8.27 23.61
N ASP A 347 -7.17 -7.49 24.05
CA ASP A 347 -8.36 -8.00 24.71
C ASP A 347 -9.62 -7.96 23.83
N PHE A 348 -9.64 -7.16 22.74
CA PHE A 348 -10.80 -7.10 21.86
C PHE A 348 -10.86 -8.30 20.91
N THR A 349 -11.99 -8.99 20.92
CA THR A 349 -12.28 -10.10 20.02
C THR A 349 -13.58 -9.86 19.27
N ILE A 350 -13.68 -10.37 18.04
CA ILE A 350 -14.91 -10.31 17.25
C ILE A 350 -15.90 -11.32 17.81
N SER A 351 -17.04 -10.81 18.28
CA SER A 351 -18.12 -11.63 18.86
C SER A 351 -18.97 -12.32 17.79
N GLU A 352 -19.71 -13.35 18.19
CA GLU A 352 -20.67 -14.02 17.30
C GLU A 352 -21.80 -13.09 16.82
N ASP A 353 -22.17 -12.07 17.60
CA ASP A 353 -23.18 -11.08 17.20
C ASP A 353 -22.71 -10.27 15.98
N ILE A 354 -21.42 -9.85 15.95
CA ILE A 354 -20.82 -9.14 14.81
C ILE A 354 -20.81 -10.05 13.58
N LEU A 355 -20.43 -11.31 13.76
CA LEU A 355 -20.40 -12.30 12.68
C LEU A 355 -21.78 -12.64 12.14
N LYS A 356 -22.77 -12.75 13.03
CA LYS A 356 -24.18 -12.92 12.64
C LYS A 356 -24.68 -11.75 11.84
N GLU A 357 -24.42 -10.52 12.29
CA GLU A 357 -24.78 -9.31 11.54
C GLU A 357 -24.11 -9.26 10.17
N MET A 358 -22.84 -9.67 10.05
CA MET A 358 -22.14 -9.76 8.78
C MET A 358 -22.84 -10.76 7.84
N ARG A 359 -23.21 -11.95 8.33
CA ARG A 359 -23.95 -12.94 7.52
C ARG A 359 -25.31 -12.42 7.06
N GLU A 360 -26.08 -11.77 7.93
CA GLU A 360 -27.35 -11.14 7.57
C GLU A 360 -27.19 -10.05 6.49
N MET A 361 -26.07 -9.31 6.51
CA MET A 361 -25.75 -8.36 5.45
C MET A 361 -25.35 -9.04 4.15
N ALA A 362 -24.61 -10.15 4.23
CA ALA A 362 -24.24 -10.96 3.07
C ALA A 362 -25.49 -11.53 2.37
N ASP A 363 -26.47 -12.01 3.16
CA ASP A 363 -27.73 -12.51 2.63
C ASP A 363 -28.53 -11.42 1.90
N LYS A 364 -28.58 -10.19 2.42
CA LYS A 364 -29.20 -9.03 1.75
C LYS A 364 -28.53 -8.68 0.43
N GLU A 365 -27.20 -8.88 0.32
CA GLU A 365 -26.43 -8.71 -0.91
C GLU A 365 -26.52 -9.94 -1.85
N LYS A 366 -27.35 -10.91 -1.51
CA LYS A 366 -27.56 -12.16 -2.27
C LYS A 366 -26.27 -12.98 -2.47
N ILE A 367 -25.44 -13.02 -1.43
CA ILE A 367 -24.24 -13.86 -1.40
C ILE A 367 -24.61 -15.21 -0.78
N THR A 368 -24.49 -16.28 -1.56
CA THR A 368 -24.77 -17.64 -1.08
C THR A 368 -23.81 -18.01 0.05
N PHE A 369 -24.35 -18.38 1.21
CA PHE A 369 -23.57 -18.83 2.32
C PHE A 369 -23.03 -20.25 2.08
N ASP A 370 -21.73 -20.43 2.34
CA ASP A 370 -21.05 -21.73 2.32
C ASP A 370 -20.32 -21.91 3.64
N GLU A 371 -20.82 -22.79 4.46
CA GLU A 371 -20.30 -23.07 5.83
C GLU A 371 -18.82 -23.46 5.79
N LYS A 372 -18.42 -24.34 4.87
CA LYS A 372 -17.04 -24.81 4.77
C LYS A 372 -16.09 -23.68 4.44
N GLN A 373 -16.42 -22.87 3.43
CA GLN A 373 -15.62 -21.71 3.03
C GLN A 373 -15.61 -20.63 4.12
N TYR A 374 -16.74 -20.42 4.77
CA TYR A 374 -16.84 -19.48 5.89
C TYR A 374 -15.91 -19.88 7.03
N GLN A 375 -15.95 -21.13 7.49
CA GLN A 375 -15.09 -21.61 8.58
C GLN A 375 -13.61 -21.53 8.21
N GLN A 376 -13.28 -21.83 6.97
CA GLN A 376 -11.92 -21.74 6.44
C GLN A 376 -11.40 -20.29 6.43
N SER A 377 -12.25 -19.31 6.10
CA SER A 377 -11.87 -17.88 6.05
C SER A 377 -12.10 -17.14 7.38
N LEU A 378 -12.73 -17.76 8.37
CA LEU A 378 -13.15 -17.10 9.61
C LEU A 378 -12.01 -16.39 10.36
N PRO A 379 -10.79 -16.96 10.47
CA PRO A 379 -9.67 -16.26 11.10
C PRO A 379 -9.33 -14.95 10.38
N LEU A 380 -9.29 -14.97 9.06
CA LEU A 380 -8.98 -13.81 8.23
C LEU A 380 -10.10 -12.77 8.27
N ILE A 381 -11.36 -13.20 8.23
CA ILE A 381 -12.54 -12.31 8.38
C ILE A 381 -12.49 -11.60 9.73
N LYS A 382 -12.24 -12.33 10.84
CA LYS A 382 -12.11 -11.75 12.17
C LYS A 382 -10.96 -10.74 12.25
N ALA A 383 -9.81 -11.05 11.66
CA ALA A 383 -8.67 -10.14 11.61
C ALA A 383 -9.00 -8.85 10.84
N GLN A 384 -9.66 -8.95 9.69
CA GLN A 384 -10.08 -7.79 8.90
C GLN A 384 -11.10 -6.91 9.63
N LEU A 385 -12.13 -7.51 10.24
CA LEU A 385 -13.10 -6.77 11.06
C LEU A 385 -12.42 -6.04 12.22
N LYS A 386 -11.54 -6.73 12.96
CA LYS A 386 -10.78 -6.14 14.07
C LYS A 386 -9.89 -4.98 13.58
N ALA A 387 -9.19 -5.14 12.47
CA ALA A 387 -8.33 -4.11 11.91
C ALA A 387 -9.14 -2.87 11.46
N LEU A 388 -10.28 -3.07 10.78
CA LEU A 388 -11.15 -1.97 10.36
C LEU A 388 -11.76 -1.23 11.56
N ILE A 389 -12.14 -1.94 12.62
CA ILE A 389 -12.61 -1.31 13.86
C ILE A 389 -11.49 -0.46 14.49
N ALA A 390 -10.27 -0.99 14.53
CA ALA A 390 -9.10 -0.25 15.02
C ALA A 390 -8.86 1.04 14.23
N ARG A 391 -8.91 0.97 12.88
CA ARG A 391 -8.79 2.13 12.01
C ARG A 391 -9.80 3.23 12.36
N ASP A 392 -11.04 2.85 12.54
CA ASP A 392 -12.13 3.82 12.73
C ASP A 392 -12.18 4.39 14.16
N LEU A 393 -11.61 3.69 15.15
CA LEU A 393 -11.46 4.17 16.52
C LEU A 393 -10.22 5.05 16.70
N TRP A 394 -9.12 4.73 16.01
CA TRP A 394 -7.84 5.43 16.05
C TRP A 394 -7.44 5.90 14.65
N ASP A 395 -6.49 5.19 13.97
CA ASP A 395 -6.07 5.52 12.60
C ASP A 395 -5.52 4.32 11.80
N MET A 396 -4.86 4.61 10.67
CA MET A 396 -4.27 3.60 9.79
C MET A 396 -3.11 2.85 10.43
N THR A 397 -2.38 3.46 11.37
CA THR A 397 -1.29 2.78 12.08
C THR A 397 -1.83 1.59 12.88
N GLU A 398 -2.94 1.80 13.61
CA GLU A 398 -3.60 0.75 14.38
C GLU A 398 -4.22 -0.33 13.49
N TYR A 399 -4.74 0.04 12.33
CA TYR A 399 -5.16 -0.92 11.31
C TYR A 399 -4.02 -1.87 10.95
N PHE A 400 -2.85 -1.32 10.60
CA PHE A 400 -1.70 -2.15 10.21
C PHE A 400 -1.09 -2.91 11.38
N ARG A 401 -1.13 -2.39 12.59
CA ARG A 401 -0.71 -3.14 13.79
C ARG A 401 -1.51 -4.42 13.96
N VAL A 402 -2.83 -4.37 13.75
CA VAL A 402 -3.67 -5.57 13.80
C VAL A 402 -3.45 -6.46 12.56
N SER A 403 -3.48 -5.88 11.37
CA SER A 403 -3.40 -6.61 10.11
C SER A 403 -2.07 -7.36 9.94
N ASN A 404 -0.97 -6.76 10.39
CA ASN A 404 0.37 -7.33 10.30
C ASN A 404 0.59 -8.55 11.20
N GLN A 405 -0.28 -8.79 12.18
CA GLN A 405 -0.22 -10.02 13.00
C GLN A 405 -0.48 -11.28 12.16
N SER A 406 -1.20 -11.15 11.04
CA SER A 406 -1.52 -12.24 10.12
C SER A 406 -0.97 -12.06 8.70
N ASN A 407 -0.19 -10.99 8.44
CA ASN A 407 0.43 -10.77 7.13
C ASN A 407 1.64 -11.71 6.97
N PRO A 408 1.62 -12.69 6.03
CA PRO A 408 2.70 -13.67 5.91
C PRO A 408 4.06 -13.04 5.59
N SER A 409 4.09 -11.99 4.75
CA SER A 409 5.33 -11.30 4.40
C SER A 409 5.96 -10.57 5.58
N VAL A 410 5.12 -9.95 6.43
CA VAL A 410 5.57 -9.27 7.65
C VAL A 410 6.08 -10.28 8.67
N GLN A 411 5.35 -11.37 8.90
CA GLN A 411 5.76 -12.40 9.84
C GLN A 411 7.09 -13.02 9.40
N ARG A 412 7.23 -13.32 8.10
CA ARG A 412 8.49 -13.86 7.57
C ARG A 412 9.65 -12.86 7.68
N ALA A 413 9.40 -11.57 7.46
CA ALA A 413 10.41 -10.54 7.66
C ALA A 413 10.91 -10.49 9.12
N LEU A 414 10.02 -10.63 10.08
CA LEU A 414 10.39 -10.68 11.51
C LEU A 414 11.24 -11.91 11.85
N GLU A 415 10.92 -13.07 11.30
CA GLU A 415 11.70 -14.30 11.47
C GLU A 415 13.11 -14.13 10.87
N ILE A 416 13.23 -13.60 9.65
CA ILE A 416 14.52 -13.34 8.98
C ILE A 416 15.36 -12.35 9.83
N LEU A 417 14.78 -11.28 10.34
CA LEU A 417 15.50 -10.28 11.16
C LEU A 417 15.99 -10.86 12.47
N SER A 418 15.23 -11.77 13.09
CA SER A 418 15.55 -12.36 14.39
C SER A 418 16.54 -13.52 14.33
N SER A 419 16.91 -13.96 13.15
CA SER A 419 17.79 -15.12 12.92
C SER A 419 19.07 -14.73 12.16
N THR A 420 19.93 -15.73 11.88
CA THR A 420 21.09 -15.60 10.99
C THR A 420 20.72 -15.66 9.50
N GLU A 421 19.45 -15.85 9.21
CA GLU A 421 18.95 -15.99 7.84
C GLU A 421 19.15 -14.72 7.01
N TYR A 422 19.03 -13.55 7.63
CA TYR A 422 19.30 -12.26 6.98
C TYR A 422 20.69 -12.23 6.33
N GLU A 423 21.72 -12.60 7.09
CA GLU A 423 23.10 -12.65 6.61
C GLU A 423 23.32 -13.76 5.59
N ASN A 424 22.63 -14.89 5.76
CA ASN A 424 22.73 -16.03 4.85
C ASN A 424 22.13 -15.71 3.48
N ILE A 425 20.98 -15.04 3.42
CA ILE A 425 20.36 -14.58 2.17
C ILE A 425 21.30 -13.61 1.43
N LEU A 426 21.89 -12.65 2.14
CA LEU A 426 22.84 -11.71 1.54
C LEU A 426 24.12 -12.41 1.04
N LYS A 427 24.61 -13.44 1.71
CA LYS A 427 25.85 -14.15 1.34
C LYS A 427 25.65 -15.19 0.23
N SER A 428 24.60 -15.96 0.28
CA SER A 428 24.42 -17.14 -0.59
C SER A 428 23.85 -16.80 -1.96
N GLY A 429 23.12 -15.69 -2.08
CA GLY A 429 22.35 -15.40 -3.29
C GLY A 429 21.33 -16.50 -3.66
N LYS A 430 21.14 -17.49 -2.80
CA LYS A 430 20.16 -18.56 -3.02
C LYS A 430 18.78 -18.04 -2.69
N ARG A 431 17.88 -18.14 -3.64
CA ARG A 431 16.43 -18.10 -3.42
C ARG A 431 16.09 -19.30 -2.51
N LEU A 432 15.58 -19.02 -1.35
CA LEU A 432 14.97 -20.02 -0.48
C LEU A 432 13.47 -20.02 -0.72
#